data_e9d2f6d0110789537a692612433ae64f
#
_entry.id   e9d2f6d0110789537a692612433ae64f
#
_cell.length_a   1.000
_cell.length_b   1.000
_cell.length_c   1.000
_cell.angle_alpha   90.00
_cell.angle_beta   90.00
_cell.angle_gamma   90.00
#
_symmetry.space_group_name_H-M   'P 1'
#
loop_
_entity.id
_entity.type
_entity.pdbx_description
1 polymer ?
#
loop_
_entity_poly.entity_id
_entity_poly.type
_entity_poly.pdbx_seq_one_letter_code
_entity_poly.pdbx_strand_id
1 'polypeptide(L)'
;MTDNIANYNYDDTLDPESYRIREVYAIYGLTMYHIQCLERTLAMLSATVYNPNTDHITKSQFDSILEGNFKKTLGQLISNVKKSVDLSDDFEKKLSDALEKRNFIAHHYFWARAMKFGHTRGQEEMITELSQLSAYFEEMDKELDLVLRKWGNAKGVTDNRIYQIIGNMLLSEIKDIDDEEAVKQVMNTVIYQILNDASLKERYNTG
;
A
#
# COMPACT_ATOMS: atom_id res chain seq x y z
N MET A 1 3.29 7.05 35.96
CA MET A 1 2.01 6.70 35.29
C MET A 1 2.35 5.50 34.43
N THR A 2 2.09 4.31 34.94
CA THR A 2 2.38 3.06 34.24
C THR A 2 1.24 2.83 33.26
N ASP A 3 1.57 2.88 31.99
CA ASP A 3 0.67 2.66 30.89
C ASP A 3 0.06 1.26 31.00
N ASN A 4 -1.26 1.26 31.17
CA ASN A 4 -2.10 0.09 31.07
C ASN A 4 -2.16 -0.31 29.59
N ILE A 5 -1.12 -0.95 29.08
CA ILE A 5 -1.21 -1.72 27.85
C ILE A 5 -2.22 -2.81 28.18
N ALA A 6 -3.43 -2.66 27.68
CA ALA A 6 -4.48 -3.65 27.82
C ALA A 6 -3.88 -5.01 27.43
N ASN A 7 -3.77 -5.92 28.40
CA ASN A 7 -3.48 -7.32 28.14
C ASN A 7 -4.61 -7.81 27.24
N TYR A 8 -4.40 -7.77 25.94
CA TYR A 8 -5.20 -8.52 24.99
C TYR A 8 -4.88 -9.98 25.22
N ASN A 9 -5.58 -10.57 26.18
CA ASN A 9 -5.66 -12.02 26.25
C ASN A 9 -6.27 -12.47 24.92
N TYR A 10 -5.44 -13.02 24.07
CA TYR A 10 -5.86 -13.79 22.91
C TYR A 10 -6.60 -15.01 23.47
N ASP A 11 -7.90 -14.85 23.64
CA ASP A 11 -8.75 -15.95 24.07
C ASP A 11 -9.05 -16.80 22.82
N ASP A 12 -8.41 -17.97 22.76
CA ASP A 12 -8.63 -18.98 21.71
C ASP A 12 -10.06 -19.57 21.75
N THR A 13 -10.92 -19.07 22.65
CA THR A 13 -12.30 -19.53 22.90
C THR A 13 -13.36 -18.56 22.39
N LEU A 14 -13.08 -17.77 21.35
CA LEU A 14 -14.13 -16.93 20.74
C LEU A 14 -15.26 -17.83 20.21
N ASP A 15 -16.49 -17.49 20.57
CA ASP A 15 -17.65 -18.12 19.93
C ASP A 15 -17.65 -17.83 18.41
N PRO A 16 -18.30 -18.69 17.60
CA PRO A 16 -18.26 -18.56 16.14
C PRO A 16 -18.78 -17.23 15.59
N GLU A 17 -19.68 -16.55 16.31
CA GLU A 17 -20.21 -15.24 15.89
C GLU A 17 -19.17 -14.14 16.13
N SER A 18 -18.58 -14.08 17.30
CA SER A 18 -17.51 -13.15 17.65
C SER A 18 -16.30 -13.32 16.72
N TYR A 19 -15.97 -14.56 16.36
CA TYR A 19 -14.91 -14.86 15.40
C TYR A 19 -15.22 -14.23 14.01
N ARG A 20 -16.44 -14.43 13.48
CA ARG A 20 -16.82 -13.86 12.18
C ARG A 20 -16.84 -12.33 12.17
N ILE A 21 -17.35 -11.73 13.24
CA ILE A 21 -17.35 -10.26 13.38
C ILE A 21 -15.92 -9.72 13.36
N ARG A 22 -15.02 -10.37 14.10
CA ARG A 22 -13.61 -10.04 14.13
C ARG A 22 -12.96 -10.20 12.75
N GLU A 23 -13.30 -11.27 12.02
CA GLU A 23 -12.80 -11.51 10.68
C GLU A 23 -13.25 -10.42 9.68
N VAL A 24 -14.51 -9.98 9.75
CA VAL A 24 -14.99 -8.84 8.94
C VAL A 24 -14.13 -7.60 9.18
N TYR A 25 -13.86 -7.25 10.44
CA TYR A 25 -13.00 -6.09 10.75
C TYR A 25 -11.55 -6.30 10.32
N ALA A 26 -11.01 -7.51 10.47
CA ALA A 26 -9.64 -7.82 10.08
C ALA A 26 -9.45 -7.66 8.56
N ILE A 27 -10.34 -8.21 7.75
CA ILE A 27 -10.27 -8.12 6.28
C ILE A 27 -10.59 -6.70 5.81
N TYR A 28 -11.51 -5.99 6.46
CA TYR A 28 -11.72 -4.56 6.18
C TYR A 28 -10.43 -3.76 6.43
N GLY A 29 -9.74 -4.00 7.54
CA GLY A 29 -8.46 -3.37 7.84
C GLY A 29 -7.39 -3.69 6.81
N LEU A 30 -7.29 -4.96 6.35
CA LEU A 30 -6.40 -5.37 5.28
C LEU A 30 -6.73 -4.68 3.95
N THR A 31 -8.02 -4.58 3.63
CA THR A 31 -8.46 -3.86 2.42
C THR A 31 -8.05 -2.38 2.46
N MET A 32 -8.24 -1.72 3.61
CA MET A 32 -7.81 -0.33 3.81
C MET A 32 -6.29 -0.17 3.71
N TYR A 33 -5.52 -1.15 4.19
CA TYR A 33 -4.07 -1.18 4.03
C TYR A 33 -3.66 -1.22 2.54
N HIS A 34 -4.26 -2.11 1.73
CA HIS A 34 -3.97 -2.18 0.29
C HIS A 34 -4.38 -0.90 -0.45
N ILE A 35 -5.48 -0.26 -0.05
CA ILE A 35 -5.87 1.07 -0.55
C ILE A 35 -4.77 2.11 -0.25
N GLN A 36 -4.25 2.13 0.97
CA GLN A 36 -3.17 3.05 1.36
C GLN A 36 -1.87 2.77 0.59
N CYS A 37 -1.54 1.51 0.29
CA CYS A 37 -0.42 1.15 -0.57
C CYS A 37 -0.58 1.77 -1.96
N LEU A 38 -1.74 1.58 -2.60
CA LEU A 38 -2.07 2.18 -3.90
C LEU A 38 -1.98 3.72 -3.88
N GLU A 39 -2.54 4.36 -2.84
CA GLU A 39 -2.46 5.82 -2.67
C GLU A 39 -1.01 6.29 -2.56
N ARG A 40 -0.17 5.53 -1.85
CA ARG A 40 1.25 5.83 -1.68
C ARG A 40 2.04 5.69 -2.98
N THR A 41 1.80 4.62 -3.73
CA THR A 41 2.42 4.41 -5.05
C THR A 41 2.02 5.51 -6.04
N LEU A 42 0.74 5.94 -6.05
CA LEU A 42 0.28 7.08 -6.85
C LEU A 42 0.94 8.41 -6.42
N ALA A 43 1.11 8.64 -5.12
CA ALA A 43 1.79 9.82 -4.61
C ALA A 43 3.27 9.85 -5.03
N MET A 44 3.95 8.69 -4.97
CA MET A 44 5.34 8.54 -5.43
C MET A 44 5.45 8.78 -6.93
N LEU A 45 4.59 8.15 -7.73
CA LEU A 45 4.55 8.36 -9.18
C LEU A 45 4.29 9.83 -9.52
N SER A 46 3.32 10.46 -8.86
CA SER A 46 3.03 11.88 -9.03
C SER A 46 4.24 12.76 -8.67
N ALA A 47 4.95 12.45 -7.59
CA ALA A 47 6.15 13.21 -7.17
C ALA A 47 7.28 13.09 -8.19
N THR A 48 7.50 11.90 -8.75
CA THR A 48 8.59 11.63 -9.69
C THR A 48 8.32 12.21 -11.07
N VAL A 49 7.06 12.15 -11.54
CA VAL A 49 6.67 12.61 -12.87
C VAL A 49 6.64 14.15 -12.98
N TYR A 50 6.23 14.85 -11.92
CA TYR A 50 6.18 16.32 -11.91
C TYR A 50 7.54 17.00 -11.81
N ASN A 51 8.62 16.25 -11.54
CA ASN A 51 9.97 16.79 -11.46
C ASN A 51 10.87 16.18 -12.54
N PRO A 52 10.81 16.68 -13.79
CA PRO A 52 11.66 16.18 -14.87
C PRO A 52 13.16 16.39 -14.63
N ASN A 53 13.56 17.25 -13.68
CA ASN A 53 14.95 17.55 -13.32
C ASN A 53 15.39 16.78 -12.06
N THR A 54 15.08 15.49 -11.96
CA THR A 54 15.45 14.65 -10.81
C THR A 54 16.96 14.59 -10.56
N ASP A 55 17.79 14.92 -11.52
CA ASP A 55 19.25 14.87 -11.39
C ASP A 55 19.82 15.95 -10.43
N HIS A 56 19.02 16.97 -10.10
CA HIS A 56 19.43 18.10 -9.26
C HIS A 56 18.58 18.30 -8.01
N ILE A 57 17.61 17.42 -7.72
CA ILE A 57 16.74 17.54 -6.55
C ILE A 57 17.46 16.99 -5.32
N THR A 58 17.56 17.80 -4.25
CA THR A 58 18.04 17.32 -2.95
C THR A 58 17.01 16.40 -2.29
N LYS A 59 17.47 15.53 -1.36
CA LYS A 59 16.57 14.68 -0.57
C LYS A 59 15.45 15.49 0.09
N SER A 60 15.79 16.62 0.73
CA SER A 60 14.82 17.49 1.40
C SER A 60 13.76 18.05 0.45
N GLN A 61 14.13 18.40 -0.78
CA GLN A 61 13.18 18.85 -1.80
C GLN A 61 12.26 17.70 -2.24
N PHE A 62 12.80 16.50 -2.45
CA PHE A 62 12.00 15.34 -2.79
C PHE A 62 11.01 14.98 -1.67
N ASP A 63 11.47 14.94 -0.41
CA ASP A 63 10.63 14.68 0.76
C ASP A 63 9.50 15.70 0.86
N SER A 64 9.76 17.00 0.65
CA SER A 64 8.74 18.05 0.66
C SER A 64 7.69 17.87 -0.44
N ILE A 65 8.10 17.45 -1.63
CA ILE A 65 7.18 17.16 -2.75
C ILE A 65 6.33 15.95 -2.42
N LEU A 66 6.93 14.89 -1.87
CA LEU A 66 6.25 13.68 -1.49
C LEU A 66 5.22 13.93 -0.40
N GLU A 67 5.58 14.68 0.66
CA GLU A 67 4.65 15.14 1.70
C GLU A 67 3.49 15.95 1.13
N GLY A 68 3.76 16.84 0.18
CA GLY A 68 2.73 17.60 -0.53
C GLY A 68 1.76 16.71 -1.31
N ASN A 69 2.25 15.60 -1.89
CA ASN A 69 1.42 14.62 -2.58
C ASN A 69 0.59 13.76 -1.60
N PHE A 70 1.13 13.38 -0.45
CA PHE A 70 0.37 12.65 0.57
C PHE A 70 -0.82 13.42 1.15
N LYS A 71 -0.83 14.74 1.03
CA LYS A 71 -1.98 15.59 1.41
C LYS A 71 -3.08 15.64 0.34
N LYS A 72 -2.83 15.13 -0.86
CA LYS A 72 -3.81 15.10 -1.95
C LYS A 72 -4.75 13.92 -1.79
N THR A 73 -5.98 14.10 -2.27
CA THR A 73 -6.93 12.99 -2.37
C THR A 73 -6.52 12.02 -3.48
N LEU A 74 -6.98 10.76 -3.38
CA LEU A 74 -6.74 9.76 -4.43
C LEU A 74 -7.16 10.26 -5.82
N GLY A 75 -8.32 10.93 -5.93
CA GLY A 75 -8.78 11.50 -7.21
C GLY A 75 -7.85 12.57 -7.77
N GLN A 76 -7.26 13.42 -6.92
CA GLN A 76 -6.26 14.39 -7.33
C GLN A 76 -4.96 13.73 -7.81
N LEU A 77 -4.51 12.67 -7.13
CA LEU A 77 -3.33 11.90 -7.52
C LEU A 77 -3.53 11.22 -8.88
N ILE A 78 -4.67 10.57 -9.08
CA ILE A 78 -5.05 9.95 -10.36
C ILE A 78 -5.08 11.00 -11.48
N SER A 79 -5.72 12.16 -11.25
CA SER A 79 -5.76 13.25 -12.23
C SER A 79 -4.38 13.77 -12.61
N ASN A 80 -3.46 13.82 -11.64
CA ASN A 80 -2.09 14.25 -11.87
C ASN A 80 -1.34 13.24 -12.75
N VAL A 81 -1.43 11.96 -12.40
CA VAL A 81 -0.73 10.89 -13.14
C VAL A 81 -1.24 10.82 -14.59
N LYS A 82 -2.55 10.87 -14.81
CA LYS A 82 -3.16 10.89 -16.15
C LYS A 82 -2.69 12.03 -17.06
N LYS A 83 -2.33 13.16 -16.49
CA LYS A 83 -1.83 14.33 -17.25
C LYS A 83 -0.36 14.21 -17.64
N SER A 84 0.39 13.37 -16.98
CA SER A 84 1.84 13.37 -17.02
C SER A 84 2.44 12.07 -17.53
N VAL A 85 1.67 10.98 -17.48
CA VAL A 85 2.06 9.64 -17.96
C VAL A 85 1.06 9.21 -19.01
N ASP A 86 1.56 8.73 -20.14
CA ASP A 86 0.72 8.11 -21.17
C ASP A 86 0.26 6.73 -20.68
N LEU A 87 -0.94 6.69 -20.13
CA LEU A 87 -1.60 5.48 -19.64
C LEU A 87 -2.54 4.95 -20.73
N SER A 88 -2.70 3.63 -20.79
CA SER A 88 -3.73 3.05 -21.66
C SER A 88 -5.13 3.40 -21.15
N ASP A 89 -6.08 3.54 -22.06
CA ASP A 89 -7.50 3.80 -21.73
C ASP A 89 -8.07 2.77 -20.74
N ASP A 90 -7.66 1.50 -20.87
CA ASP A 90 -8.05 0.42 -19.96
C ASP A 90 -7.53 0.68 -18.54
N PHE A 91 -6.25 1.06 -18.40
CA PHE A 91 -5.67 1.34 -17.09
C PHE A 91 -6.26 2.59 -16.46
N GLU A 92 -6.55 3.63 -17.24
CA GLU A 92 -7.27 4.82 -16.76
C GLU A 92 -8.66 4.50 -16.23
N LYS A 93 -9.38 3.57 -16.89
CA LYS A 93 -10.68 3.08 -16.44
C LYS A 93 -10.56 2.31 -15.13
N LYS A 94 -9.56 1.43 -15.01
CA LYS A 94 -9.27 0.71 -13.77
C LYS A 94 -8.98 1.66 -12.60
N LEU A 95 -8.20 2.72 -12.80
CA LEU A 95 -7.94 3.72 -11.76
C LEU A 95 -9.21 4.47 -11.35
N SER A 96 -10.11 4.74 -12.28
CA SER A 96 -11.40 5.38 -11.98
C SER A 96 -12.30 4.47 -11.17
N ASP A 97 -12.36 3.18 -11.51
CA ASP A 97 -13.10 2.14 -10.77
C ASP A 97 -12.49 1.94 -9.35
N ALA A 98 -11.17 1.95 -9.24
CA ALA A 98 -10.48 1.91 -7.94
C ALA A 98 -10.87 3.09 -7.04
N LEU A 99 -10.98 4.30 -7.60
CA LEU A 99 -11.43 5.48 -6.85
C LEU A 99 -12.85 5.32 -6.33
N GLU A 100 -13.78 4.83 -7.14
CA GLU A 100 -15.16 4.59 -6.75
C GLU A 100 -15.26 3.54 -5.62
N LYS A 101 -14.57 2.40 -5.79
CA LYS A 101 -14.49 1.34 -4.78
C LYS A 101 -13.88 1.82 -3.46
N ARG A 102 -12.79 2.57 -3.55
CA ARG A 102 -12.15 3.16 -2.35
C ARG A 102 -13.09 4.08 -1.59
N ASN A 103 -13.78 4.97 -2.30
CA ASN A 103 -14.73 5.90 -1.67
C ASN A 103 -15.90 5.16 -1.03
N PHE A 104 -16.41 4.12 -1.68
CA PHE A 104 -17.43 3.25 -1.10
C PHE A 104 -16.96 2.58 0.18
N ILE A 105 -15.76 1.95 0.15
CA ILE A 105 -15.22 1.25 1.32
C ILE A 105 -14.98 2.21 2.48
N ALA A 106 -14.32 3.35 2.22
CA ALA A 106 -13.93 4.28 3.27
C ALA A 106 -15.11 5.01 3.92
N HIS A 107 -16.19 5.27 3.19
CA HIS A 107 -17.25 6.15 3.65
C HIS A 107 -18.62 5.50 3.80
N HIS A 108 -18.87 4.39 3.11
CA HIS A 108 -20.22 3.84 2.98
C HIS A 108 -20.35 2.37 3.33
N TYR A 109 -19.26 1.61 3.41
CA TYR A 109 -19.28 0.14 3.46
C TYR A 109 -20.16 -0.39 4.59
N PHE A 110 -19.85 -0.07 5.84
CA PHE A 110 -20.59 -0.60 6.98
C PHE A 110 -22.04 -0.10 7.03
N TRP A 111 -22.28 1.12 6.61
CA TRP A 111 -23.65 1.63 6.50
C TRP A 111 -24.46 0.85 5.47
N ALA A 112 -23.90 0.66 4.28
CA ALA A 112 -24.56 -0.09 3.19
C ALA A 112 -24.69 -1.59 3.49
N ARG A 113 -23.89 -2.13 4.39
CA ARG A 113 -23.89 -3.55 4.80
C ARG A 113 -24.45 -3.80 6.20
N ALA A 114 -25.07 -2.80 6.84
CA ALA A 114 -25.56 -2.89 8.22
C ALA A 114 -26.49 -4.09 8.44
N MET A 115 -27.42 -4.36 7.53
CA MET A 115 -28.31 -5.51 7.62
C MET A 115 -27.56 -6.86 7.49
N LYS A 116 -26.58 -6.93 6.58
CA LYS A 116 -25.72 -8.12 6.42
C LYS A 116 -24.88 -8.38 7.66
N PHE A 117 -24.35 -7.31 8.25
CA PHE A 117 -23.52 -7.41 9.46
C PHE A 117 -24.27 -8.02 10.64
N GLY A 118 -25.60 -7.88 10.71
CA GLY A 118 -26.45 -8.36 11.80
C GLY A 118 -26.75 -9.87 11.79
N HIS A 119 -26.27 -10.66 10.84
CA HIS A 119 -26.53 -12.11 10.80
C HIS A 119 -25.39 -12.89 10.11
N THR A 120 -25.26 -14.17 10.49
CA THR A 120 -24.17 -15.08 10.09
C THR A 120 -23.90 -15.09 8.59
N ARG A 121 -24.91 -15.38 7.77
CA ARG A 121 -24.76 -15.45 6.31
C ARG A 121 -24.29 -14.12 5.72
N GLY A 122 -24.81 -13.00 6.23
CA GLY A 122 -24.40 -11.68 5.79
C GLY A 122 -22.95 -11.36 6.13
N GLN A 123 -22.48 -11.78 7.32
CA GLN A 123 -21.08 -11.68 7.72
C GLN A 123 -20.15 -12.47 6.77
N GLU A 124 -20.53 -13.69 6.40
CA GLU A 124 -19.77 -14.52 5.44
C GLU A 124 -19.73 -13.89 4.03
N GLU A 125 -20.85 -13.30 3.60
CA GLU A 125 -20.90 -12.54 2.35
C GLU A 125 -19.99 -11.28 2.40
N MET A 126 -19.94 -10.59 3.54
CA MET A 126 -19.06 -9.43 3.73
C MET A 126 -17.58 -9.84 3.74
N ILE A 127 -17.22 -10.96 4.39
CA ILE A 127 -15.86 -11.51 4.38
C ILE A 127 -15.43 -11.79 2.93
N THR A 128 -16.29 -12.45 2.16
CA THR A 128 -16.01 -12.75 0.75
C THR A 128 -15.84 -11.49 -0.09
N GLU A 129 -16.75 -10.52 0.05
CA GLU A 129 -16.72 -9.23 -0.67
C GLU A 129 -15.44 -8.45 -0.34
N LEU A 130 -15.09 -8.33 0.93
CA LEU A 130 -13.88 -7.63 1.38
C LEU A 130 -12.61 -8.32 0.91
N SER A 131 -12.57 -9.66 0.92
CA SER A 131 -11.44 -10.43 0.38
C SER A 131 -11.22 -10.17 -1.09
N GLN A 132 -12.30 -10.10 -1.88
CA GLN A 132 -12.22 -9.77 -3.31
C GLN A 132 -11.75 -8.32 -3.53
N LEU A 133 -12.24 -7.38 -2.74
CA LEU A 133 -11.82 -5.98 -2.80
C LEU A 133 -10.36 -5.81 -2.38
N SER A 134 -9.92 -6.53 -1.35
CA SER A 134 -8.53 -6.55 -0.90
C SER A 134 -7.59 -7.03 -2.02
N ALA A 135 -7.93 -8.16 -2.66
CA ALA A 135 -7.16 -8.69 -3.78
C ALA A 135 -7.15 -7.73 -4.99
N TYR A 136 -8.29 -7.07 -5.27
CA TYR A 136 -8.39 -6.07 -6.32
C TYR A 136 -7.43 -4.90 -6.10
N PHE A 137 -7.36 -4.34 -4.90
CA PHE A 137 -6.46 -3.22 -4.61
C PHE A 137 -4.99 -3.63 -4.59
N GLU A 138 -4.69 -4.84 -4.12
CA GLU A 138 -3.34 -5.40 -4.19
C GLU A 138 -2.87 -5.55 -5.64
N GLU A 139 -3.73 -6.03 -6.55
CA GLU A 139 -3.40 -6.17 -7.97
C GLU A 139 -3.24 -4.80 -8.65
N MET A 140 -4.12 -3.84 -8.34
CA MET A 140 -4.00 -2.48 -8.84
C MET A 140 -2.69 -1.80 -8.42
N ASP A 141 -2.24 -2.03 -7.17
CA ASP A 141 -0.96 -1.50 -6.69
C ASP A 141 0.23 -2.13 -7.43
N LYS A 142 0.19 -3.44 -7.68
CA LYS A 142 1.19 -4.15 -8.48
C LYS A 142 1.25 -3.63 -9.93
N GLU A 143 0.10 -3.45 -10.59
CA GLU A 143 0.06 -2.89 -11.96
C GLU A 143 0.64 -1.46 -11.98
N LEU A 144 0.31 -0.64 -11.00
CA LEU A 144 0.83 0.73 -10.90
C LEU A 144 2.33 0.76 -10.60
N ASP A 145 2.84 -0.14 -9.76
CA ASP A 145 4.28 -0.27 -9.48
C ASP A 145 5.07 -0.62 -10.75
N LEU A 146 4.52 -1.47 -11.64
CA LEU A 146 5.12 -1.74 -12.94
C LEU A 146 5.22 -0.48 -13.82
N VAL A 147 4.19 0.38 -13.80
CA VAL A 147 4.22 1.68 -14.51
C VAL A 147 5.31 2.58 -13.92
N LEU A 148 5.37 2.67 -12.58
CA LEU A 148 6.38 3.46 -11.87
C LEU A 148 7.80 2.98 -12.18
N ARG A 149 8.05 1.68 -12.15
CA ARG A 149 9.36 1.07 -12.46
C ARG A 149 9.76 1.31 -13.92
N LYS A 150 8.84 1.11 -14.86
CA LYS A 150 9.09 1.37 -16.29
C LYS A 150 9.48 2.82 -16.53
N TRP A 151 8.76 3.74 -15.91
CA TRP A 151 9.05 5.17 -16.01
C TRP A 151 10.38 5.52 -15.32
N GLY A 152 10.63 5.00 -14.13
CA GLY A 152 11.87 5.17 -13.37
C GLY A 152 13.09 4.70 -14.16
N ASN A 153 13.03 3.50 -14.72
CA ASN A 153 14.12 2.93 -15.54
C ASN A 153 14.44 3.82 -16.75
N ALA A 154 13.41 4.38 -17.42
CA ALA A 154 13.59 5.31 -18.53
C ALA A 154 14.29 6.63 -18.11
N LYS A 155 14.25 6.99 -16.82
CA LYS A 155 14.90 8.16 -16.21
C LYS A 155 16.20 7.81 -15.45
N GLY A 156 16.69 6.58 -15.55
CA GLY A 156 17.92 6.13 -14.87
C GLY A 156 17.74 5.86 -13.38
N VAL A 157 16.49 5.85 -12.87
CA VAL A 157 16.17 5.42 -11.50
C VAL A 157 16.03 3.90 -11.50
N THR A 158 17.16 3.20 -11.36
CA THR A 158 17.19 1.74 -11.32
C THR A 158 16.76 1.20 -9.95
N ASP A 159 16.26 -0.04 -9.92
CA ASP A 159 15.94 -0.75 -8.67
C ASP A 159 17.12 -0.75 -7.69
N ASN A 160 18.36 -0.96 -8.18
CA ASN A 160 19.55 -0.92 -7.33
C ASN A 160 19.71 0.43 -6.61
N ARG A 161 19.39 1.53 -7.28
CA ARG A 161 19.42 2.87 -6.66
C ARG A 161 18.32 3.02 -5.61
N ILE A 162 17.14 2.49 -5.88
CA ILE A 162 16.02 2.47 -4.93
C ILE A 162 16.38 1.63 -3.70
N TYR A 163 16.93 0.43 -3.88
CA TYR A 163 17.36 -0.43 -2.77
C TYR A 163 18.49 0.19 -1.94
N GLN A 164 19.43 0.89 -2.56
CA GLN A 164 20.46 1.64 -1.84
C GLN A 164 19.85 2.75 -0.96
N ILE A 165 18.88 3.49 -1.50
CA ILE A 165 18.20 4.56 -0.76
C ILE A 165 17.43 3.97 0.42
N ILE A 166 16.64 2.93 0.19
CA ILE A 166 15.86 2.24 1.25
C ILE A 166 16.82 1.67 2.30
N GLY A 167 17.88 0.99 1.89
CA GLY A 167 18.90 0.45 2.80
C GLY A 167 19.54 1.53 3.67
N ASN A 168 19.89 2.67 3.10
CA ASN A 168 20.47 3.79 3.85
C ASN A 168 19.45 4.43 4.82
N MET A 169 18.19 4.53 4.43
CA MET A 169 17.12 5.03 5.31
C MET A 169 16.93 4.10 6.50
N LEU A 170 16.85 2.81 6.27
CA LEU A 170 16.70 1.80 7.33
C LEU A 170 17.90 1.78 8.26
N LEU A 171 19.13 1.84 7.73
CA LEU A 171 20.33 1.93 8.55
C LEU A 171 20.39 3.21 9.40
N SER A 172 19.76 4.31 8.94
CA SER A 172 19.65 5.53 9.75
C SER A 172 18.66 5.41 10.89
N GLU A 173 17.55 4.72 10.69
CA GLU A 173 16.51 4.49 11.70
C GLU A 173 16.95 3.47 12.76
N ILE A 174 17.70 2.44 12.33
CA ILE A 174 18.20 1.37 13.23
C ILE A 174 19.26 1.88 14.20
N LYS A 175 19.98 2.94 13.89
CA LYS A 175 21.02 3.51 14.78
C LYS A 175 20.49 3.97 16.14
N ASP A 176 19.21 4.26 16.22
CA ASP A 176 18.56 4.77 17.44
C ASP A 176 17.79 3.67 18.20
N ILE A 177 17.87 2.41 17.75
CA ILE A 177 17.20 1.26 18.39
C ILE A 177 18.22 0.49 19.23
N ASP A 178 18.08 0.54 20.56
CA ASP A 178 18.96 -0.17 21.54
C ASP A 178 18.60 -1.69 21.65
N ASP A 179 17.66 -2.20 20.88
CA ASP A 179 17.20 -3.59 20.91
C ASP A 179 17.74 -4.37 19.69
N GLU A 180 18.81 -5.15 19.91
CA GLU A 180 19.45 -5.97 18.86
C GLU A 180 18.50 -6.97 18.21
N GLU A 181 17.50 -7.51 18.92
CA GLU A 181 16.55 -8.48 18.38
C GLU A 181 15.52 -7.79 17.47
N ALA A 182 15.04 -6.61 17.86
CA ALA A 182 14.17 -5.78 17.03
C ALA A 182 14.87 -5.35 15.73
N VAL A 183 16.15 -4.93 15.83
CA VAL A 183 17.00 -4.61 14.67
C VAL A 183 17.10 -5.80 13.71
N LYS A 184 17.35 -6.99 14.26
CA LYS A 184 17.50 -8.22 13.49
C LYS A 184 16.19 -8.64 12.80
N GLN A 185 15.05 -8.47 13.43
CA GLN A 185 13.73 -8.72 12.86
C GLN A 185 13.41 -7.76 11.71
N VAL A 186 13.66 -6.47 11.88
CA VAL A 186 13.48 -5.45 10.84
C VAL A 186 14.39 -5.75 9.64
N MET A 187 15.69 -6.03 9.89
CA MET A 187 16.65 -6.36 8.83
C MET A 187 16.24 -7.63 8.06
N ASN A 188 15.81 -8.69 8.76
CA ASN A 188 15.35 -9.92 8.11
C ASN A 188 14.10 -9.68 7.25
N THR A 189 13.14 -8.89 7.73
CA THR A 189 11.94 -8.55 6.97
C THR A 189 12.28 -7.78 5.70
N VAL A 190 13.18 -6.81 5.79
CA VAL A 190 13.62 -5.99 4.64
C VAL A 190 14.44 -6.81 3.66
N ILE A 191 15.39 -7.61 4.13
CA ILE A 191 16.18 -8.51 3.29
C ILE A 191 15.26 -9.51 2.59
N TYR A 192 14.28 -10.08 3.29
CA TYR A 192 13.31 -11.00 2.71
C TYR A 192 12.46 -10.32 1.61
N GLN A 193 12.00 -9.09 1.82
CA GLN A 193 11.27 -8.33 0.81
C GLN A 193 12.14 -8.00 -0.40
N ILE A 194 13.39 -7.57 -0.19
CA ILE A 194 14.33 -7.27 -1.27
C ILE A 194 14.67 -8.53 -2.09
N LEU A 195 14.88 -9.67 -1.42
CA LEU A 195 15.21 -10.94 -2.10
C LEU A 195 14.00 -11.51 -2.85
N ASN A 196 12.79 -11.39 -2.31
CA ASN A 196 11.57 -11.82 -3.01
C ASN A 196 11.25 -10.93 -4.20
N ASP A 197 11.52 -9.63 -4.13
CA ASP A 197 11.41 -8.72 -5.27
C ASP A 197 12.47 -9.03 -6.35
N ALA A 198 13.68 -9.42 -5.95
CA ALA A 198 14.72 -9.88 -6.86
C ALA A 198 14.35 -11.21 -7.56
N SER A 199 13.63 -12.12 -6.88
CA SER A 199 13.13 -13.37 -7.47
C SER A 199 11.99 -13.14 -8.48
N LEU A 200 11.28 -12.04 -8.39
CA LEU A 200 10.33 -11.60 -9.42
C LEU A 200 11.03 -11.21 -10.73
N LYS A 201 12.29 -10.71 -10.68
CA LYS A 201 13.08 -10.38 -11.88
C LYS A 201 13.36 -11.59 -12.77
N GLU A 202 13.57 -12.77 -12.21
CA GLU A 202 13.82 -13.98 -13.00
C GLU A 202 12.55 -14.45 -13.75
N ARG A 203 11.35 -14.17 -13.22
CA ARG A 203 10.08 -14.54 -13.86
C ARG A 203 9.68 -13.65 -15.04
N TYR A 204 10.19 -12.42 -15.11
CA TYR A 204 9.84 -11.45 -16.16
C TYR A 204 10.93 -11.30 -17.24
N ASN A 205 12.13 -11.90 -17.05
CA ASN A 205 13.20 -11.90 -18.08
C ASN A 205 13.16 -13.11 -19.02
N THR A 206 12.11 -13.94 -18.97
CA THR A 206 11.92 -15.11 -19.86
C THR A 206 10.71 -14.91 -20.79
N GLY A 207 10.52 -13.69 -21.31
CA GLY A 207 9.51 -13.38 -22.33
C GLY A 207 10.08 -12.51 -23.43
#